data_2c5376436e6a56816a702a52e44fd138
#
_entry.id   2c5376436e6a56816a702a52e44fd138
#
_cell.length_a   1.000
_cell.length_b   1.000
_cell.length_c   1.000
_cell.angle_alpha   90.00
_cell.angle_beta   90.00
_cell.angle_gamma   90.00
#
_symmetry.space_group_name_H-M   'P 1'
#
loop_
_entity.id
_entity.type
_entity.pdbx_description
1 polymer ?
#
loop_
_entity_poly.entity_id
_entity_poly.type
_entity_poly.pdbx_seq_one_letter_code
_entity_poly.pdbx_strand_id
1 'polypeptide(L)'
;MLRIESEELRVDIKEEGAELHSVFDKTRGQELLWQGGALWKEQAPVLFPFIGRLQGKHYFYNEKKYPMSLHGFARENTFRIVECEEDSCILELRDTAVTRQSYPFSFRLRQEYR
;
A
#
# COMPACT_ATOMS: atom_id res chain seq x y z
N MET A 1 -0.76 9.70 9.58
CA MET A 1 -0.68 10.09 8.16
C MET A 1 0.60 10.86 7.91
N LEU A 2 1.33 10.49 6.87
CA LEU A 2 2.61 11.05 6.51
C LEU A 2 2.44 12.10 5.42
N ARG A 3 3.19 13.21 5.47
CA ARG A 3 3.14 14.25 4.45
C ARG A 3 4.52 14.55 3.92
N ILE A 4 4.63 14.64 2.60
CA ILE A 4 5.80 15.14 1.88
C ILE A 4 5.38 16.28 0.95
N GLU A 5 6.29 17.23 0.71
CA GLU A 5 5.97 18.42 -0.10
C GLU A 5 7.14 18.82 -0.99
N SER A 6 6.79 19.32 -2.17
CA SER A 6 7.66 20.13 -3.02
C SER A 6 7.08 21.54 -3.16
N GLU A 7 7.68 22.39 -4.01
CA GLU A 7 7.10 23.70 -4.31
C GLU A 7 5.71 23.59 -4.96
N GLU A 8 5.49 22.56 -5.76
CA GLU A 8 4.29 22.39 -6.58
C GLU A 8 3.26 21.45 -5.97
N LEU A 9 3.70 20.39 -5.28
CA LEU A 9 2.84 19.30 -4.80
C LEU A 9 2.91 19.14 -3.28
N ARG A 10 1.77 18.79 -2.71
CA ARG A 10 1.65 18.27 -1.35
C ARG A 10 1.02 16.88 -1.41
N VAL A 11 1.67 15.89 -0.80
CA VAL A 11 1.23 14.50 -0.87
C VAL A 11 1.03 13.94 0.55
N ASP A 12 -0.15 13.39 0.80
CA ASP A 12 -0.46 12.69 2.04
C ASP A 12 -0.52 11.18 1.79
N ILE A 13 0.13 10.42 2.68
CA ILE A 13 0.27 8.98 2.59
C ILE A 13 -0.20 8.36 3.91
N LYS A 14 -1.03 7.32 3.83
CA LYS A 14 -1.43 6.54 5.01
C LYS A 14 -0.34 5.53 5.35
N GLU A 15 -0.06 5.31 6.63
CA GLU A 15 0.77 4.19 7.06
C GLU A 15 0.07 2.86 6.79
N GLU A 16 -1.26 2.82 6.92
CA GLU A 16 -2.04 1.65 6.50
C GLU A 16 -1.96 1.48 4.99
N GLY A 17 -1.42 0.34 4.56
CA GLY A 17 -1.23 0.01 3.16
C GLY A 17 -0.16 0.83 2.44
N ALA A 18 0.53 1.75 3.12
CA ALA A 18 1.41 2.77 2.51
C ALA A 18 0.70 3.48 1.35
N GLU A 19 -0.60 3.71 1.47
CA GLU A 19 -1.47 4.16 0.39
C GLU A 19 -1.45 5.66 0.23
N LEU A 20 -1.35 6.16 -1.01
CA LEU A 20 -1.59 7.56 -1.33
C LEU A 20 -3.02 7.96 -0.94
N HIS A 21 -3.15 9.04 -0.20
CA HIS A 21 -4.43 9.57 0.26
C HIS A 21 -4.79 10.89 -0.42
N SER A 22 -3.80 11.74 -0.69
CA SER A 22 -3.98 13.04 -1.35
C SER A 22 -2.75 13.35 -2.19
N VAL A 23 -2.96 13.88 -3.37
CA VAL A 23 -1.94 14.50 -4.22
C VAL A 23 -2.49 15.86 -4.63
N PHE A 24 -2.10 16.90 -3.92
CA PHE A 24 -2.65 18.24 -4.07
C PHE A 24 -1.69 19.15 -4.86
N ASP A 25 -2.19 19.69 -5.97
CA ASP A 25 -1.50 20.71 -6.77
C ASP A 25 -1.66 22.07 -6.09
N LYS A 26 -0.56 22.56 -5.49
CA LYS A 26 -0.56 23.85 -4.76
C LYS A 26 -0.68 25.05 -5.70
N THR A 27 -0.24 24.92 -6.94
CA THR A 27 -0.29 25.98 -7.95
C THR A 27 -1.71 26.23 -8.44
N ARG A 28 -2.45 25.14 -8.70
CA ARG A 28 -3.83 25.19 -9.18
C ARG A 28 -4.89 25.14 -8.08
N GLY A 29 -4.47 24.79 -6.85
CA GLY A 29 -5.40 24.58 -5.73
C GLY A 29 -6.32 23.39 -5.95
N GLN A 30 -5.82 22.30 -6.54
CA GLN A 30 -6.63 21.18 -7.01
C GLN A 30 -6.12 19.85 -6.48
N GLU A 31 -7.05 19.01 -5.98
CA GLU A 31 -6.77 17.61 -5.65
C GLU A 31 -6.71 16.78 -6.93
N LEU A 32 -5.60 16.04 -7.13
CA LEU A 32 -5.37 15.24 -8.33
C LEU A 32 -5.74 13.78 -8.13
N LEU A 33 -5.84 13.31 -6.88
CA LEU A 33 -6.16 11.92 -6.57
C LEU A 33 -7.65 11.76 -6.27
N TRP A 34 -8.25 10.70 -6.77
CA TRP A 34 -9.59 10.30 -6.40
C TRP A 34 -9.72 10.16 -4.87
N GLN A 35 -10.70 10.84 -4.27
CA GLN A 35 -10.84 10.91 -2.81
C GLN A 35 -11.79 9.86 -2.22
N GLY A 36 -12.22 8.90 -3.03
CA GLY A 36 -13.24 7.92 -2.64
C GLY A 36 -14.65 8.46 -2.77
N GLY A 37 -15.63 7.59 -2.78
CA GLY A 37 -17.04 7.95 -2.86
C GLY A 37 -17.95 6.73 -2.79
N ALA A 38 -19.25 6.98 -2.90
CA ALA A 38 -20.26 5.92 -2.77
C ALA A 38 -20.13 4.82 -3.83
N LEU A 39 -19.70 5.18 -5.04
CA LEU A 39 -19.53 4.24 -6.15
C LEU A 39 -18.19 3.50 -6.11
N TRP A 40 -17.13 4.15 -5.62
CA TRP A 40 -15.80 3.56 -5.54
C TRP A 40 -15.05 4.14 -4.35
N LYS A 41 -14.78 3.32 -3.35
CA LYS A 41 -14.21 3.76 -2.07
C LYS A 41 -12.69 3.80 -2.06
N GLU A 42 -12.05 2.93 -2.84
CA GLU A 42 -10.59 2.79 -2.85
C GLU A 42 -9.93 3.95 -3.61
N GLN A 43 -8.70 4.27 -3.25
CA GLN A 43 -7.90 5.33 -3.85
C GLN A 43 -6.73 4.76 -4.66
N ALA A 44 -5.65 4.35 -4.00
CA ALA A 44 -4.43 3.88 -4.64
C ALA A 44 -3.80 2.72 -3.84
N PRO A 45 -4.51 1.60 -3.63
CA PRO A 45 -4.00 0.52 -2.79
C PRO A 45 -2.75 -0.12 -3.36
N VAL A 46 -1.79 -0.47 -2.50
CA VAL A 46 -0.61 -1.25 -2.85
C VAL A 46 -1.00 -2.72 -2.94
N LEU A 47 -0.77 -3.33 -4.11
CA LEU A 47 -1.18 -4.69 -4.42
C LEU A 47 0.00 -5.65 -4.23
N PHE A 48 -0.01 -6.43 -3.15
CA PHE A 48 1.04 -7.39 -2.82
C PHE A 48 0.51 -8.47 -1.86
N PRO A 49 0.90 -9.76 -1.98
CA PRO A 49 1.83 -10.30 -2.98
C PRO A 49 1.20 -10.67 -4.33
N PHE A 50 -0.11 -10.57 -4.48
CA PHE A 50 -0.81 -10.88 -5.72
C PHE A 50 -1.65 -9.69 -6.18
N ILE A 51 -1.86 -9.62 -7.50
CA ILE A 51 -2.77 -8.67 -8.15
C ILE A 51 -3.99 -9.44 -8.61
N GLY A 52 -5.18 -8.98 -8.23
CA GLY A 52 -6.43 -9.62 -8.60
C GLY A 52 -6.85 -10.72 -7.62
N ARG A 53 -7.81 -11.51 -8.05
CA ARG A 53 -8.38 -12.62 -7.28
C ARG A 53 -7.87 -13.95 -7.83
N LEU A 54 -7.37 -14.81 -6.95
CA LEU A 54 -7.03 -16.17 -7.30
C LEU A 54 -8.29 -17.03 -7.40
N GLN A 55 -8.28 -17.97 -8.33
CA GLN A 55 -9.36 -18.95 -8.46
C GLN A 55 -9.48 -19.76 -7.16
N GLY A 56 -10.68 -19.80 -6.59
CA GLY A 56 -10.92 -20.46 -5.30
C GLY A 56 -10.30 -19.75 -4.10
N LYS A 57 -9.75 -18.54 -4.26
CA LYS A 57 -9.14 -17.73 -3.20
C LYS A 57 -7.96 -18.40 -2.48
N HIS A 58 -7.23 -19.26 -3.20
CA HIS A 58 -6.06 -19.96 -2.66
C HIS A 58 -5.05 -20.29 -3.76
N TYR A 59 -3.86 -20.70 -3.34
CA TYR A 59 -2.83 -21.25 -4.23
C TYR A 59 -2.09 -22.38 -3.52
N PHE A 60 -1.33 -23.16 -4.27
CA PHE A 60 -0.50 -24.25 -3.75
C PHE A 60 0.97 -23.91 -3.89
N TYR A 61 1.73 -24.21 -2.85
CA TYR A 61 3.17 -24.16 -2.85
C TYR A 61 3.72 -25.34 -2.06
N ASN A 62 4.63 -26.12 -2.67
CA ASN A 62 5.14 -27.36 -2.08
C ASN A 62 4.03 -28.26 -1.55
N GLU A 63 2.98 -28.48 -2.38
CA GLU A 63 1.84 -29.35 -2.08
C GLU A 63 0.95 -28.88 -0.92
N LYS A 64 1.22 -27.71 -0.36
CA LYS A 64 0.43 -27.11 0.70
C LYS A 64 -0.44 -25.98 0.14
N LYS A 65 -1.67 -25.92 0.61
CA LYS A 65 -2.67 -24.90 0.23
C LYS A 65 -2.54 -23.66 1.12
N TYR A 66 -2.49 -22.48 0.48
CA TYR A 66 -2.45 -21.19 1.16
C TYR A 66 -3.59 -20.31 0.73
N PRO A 67 -4.34 -19.71 1.67
CA PRO A 67 -5.40 -18.76 1.34
C PRO A 67 -4.78 -17.42 0.92
N MET A 68 -5.48 -16.70 0.03
CA MET A 68 -5.09 -15.36 -0.38
C MET A 68 -6.31 -14.52 -0.69
N SER A 69 -6.39 -13.34 -0.09
CA SER A 69 -7.45 -12.37 -0.35
C SER A 69 -7.22 -11.61 -1.66
N LEU A 70 -8.26 -10.95 -2.16
CA LEU A 70 -8.21 -10.09 -3.33
C LEU A 70 -7.08 -9.07 -3.19
N HIS A 71 -6.18 -9.01 -4.18
CA HIS A 71 -5.01 -8.12 -4.22
C HIS A 71 -3.99 -8.34 -3.08
N GLY A 72 -4.03 -9.49 -2.41
CA GLY A 72 -3.10 -9.78 -1.32
C GLY A 72 -3.45 -9.08 -0.01
N PHE A 73 -2.45 -8.80 0.82
CA PHE A 73 -2.64 -8.31 2.18
C PHE A 73 -1.92 -6.99 2.49
N ALA A 74 -1.06 -6.48 1.62
CA ALA A 74 -0.27 -5.28 1.94
C ALA A 74 -1.16 -4.08 2.29
N ARG A 75 -2.23 -3.88 1.54
CA ARG A 75 -3.19 -2.77 1.73
C ARG A 75 -3.91 -2.78 3.08
N GLU A 76 -3.94 -3.91 3.76
CA GLU A 76 -4.61 -4.09 5.06
C GLU A 76 -3.64 -4.08 6.25
N ASN A 77 -2.34 -3.90 5.97
CA ASN A 77 -1.30 -3.89 6.99
C ASN A 77 -0.70 -2.50 7.18
N THR A 78 -0.30 -2.19 8.40
CA THR A 78 0.39 -0.94 8.71
C THR A 78 1.86 -1.06 8.37
N PHE A 79 2.36 -0.16 7.53
CA PHE A 79 3.77 -0.04 7.19
C PHE A 79 4.49 0.82 8.23
N ARG A 80 5.74 0.47 8.50
CA ARG A 80 6.63 1.25 9.34
C ARG A 80 7.31 2.33 8.51
N ILE A 81 7.38 3.55 9.01
CA ILE A 81 8.18 4.61 8.41
C ILE A 81 9.65 4.30 8.64
N VAL A 82 10.42 4.15 7.57
CA VAL A 82 11.87 3.89 7.60
C VAL A 82 12.64 5.20 7.49
N GLU A 83 12.18 6.07 6.60
CA GLU A 83 12.79 7.35 6.29
C GLU A 83 11.72 8.35 5.91
N CYS A 84 11.89 9.61 6.31
CA CYS A 84 10.97 10.69 5.96
C CYS A 84 11.75 12.01 5.91
N GLU A 85 11.83 12.57 4.71
CA GLU A 85 12.42 13.87 4.42
C GLU A 85 11.30 14.84 4.01
N GLU A 86 11.68 16.06 3.61
CA GLU A 86 10.69 17.07 3.21
C GLU A 86 9.87 16.63 1.98
N ASP A 87 10.55 16.07 0.98
CA ASP A 87 9.98 15.72 -0.34
C ASP A 87 10.00 14.22 -0.66
N SER A 88 10.37 13.38 0.31
CA SER A 88 10.45 11.94 0.11
C SER A 88 10.18 11.15 1.38
N CYS A 89 9.70 9.91 1.21
CA CYS A 89 9.56 8.99 2.32
C CYS A 89 9.66 7.53 1.88
N ILE A 90 10.07 6.67 2.81
CA ILE A 90 10.11 5.23 2.63
C ILE A 90 9.32 4.56 3.74
N LEU A 91 8.35 3.76 3.35
CA LEU A 91 7.57 2.91 4.25
C LEU A 91 7.90 1.44 3.99
N GLU A 92 7.87 0.61 5.03
CA GLU A 92 8.28 -0.79 4.94
C GLU A 92 7.28 -1.70 5.64
N LEU A 93 6.94 -2.80 4.97
CA LEU A 93 6.22 -3.93 5.53
C LEU A 93 7.13 -5.15 5.51
N ARG A 94 7.22 -5.85 6.63
CA ARG A 94 7.92 -7.13 6.75
C ARG A 94 6.95 -8.27 7.02
N ASP A 95 7.41 -9.47 6.72
CA ASP A 95 6.68 -10.67 7.07
C ASP A 95 6.47 -10.79 8.58
N THR A 96 5.35 -11.38 8.94
CA THR A 96 4.95 -11.69 10.31
C THR A 96 4.45 -13.13 10.39
N ALA A 97 4.21 -13.63 11.59
CA ALA A 97 3.58 -14.95 11.77
C ALA A 97 2.22 -15.00 11.05
N VAL A 98 1.48 -13.89 11.01
CA VAL A 98 0.18 -13.80 10.32
C VAL A 98 0.36 -13.82 8.80
N THR A 99 1.24 -13.01 8.23
CA THR A 99 1.45 -13.00 6.77
C THR A 99 1.97 -14.34 6.27
N ARG A 100 2.80 -15.05 7.05
CA ARG A 100 3.31 -16.38 6.69
C ARG A 100 2.25 -17.47 6.62
N GLN A 101 1.08 -17.27 7.20
CA GLN A 101 -0.05 -18.20 7.05
C GLN A 101 -0.61 -18.21 5.61
N SER A 102 -0.51 -17.11 4.90
CA SER A 102 -0.97 -16.98 3.50
C SER A 102 0.16 -16.82 2.49
N TYR A 103 1.33 -16.40 2.94
CA TYR A 103 2.52 -16.19 2.11
C TYR A 103 3.76 -16.66 2.88
N PRO A 104 4.19 -17.94 2.71
CA PRO A 104 5.16 -18.60 3.59
C PRO A 104 6.61 -18.21 3.30
N PHE A 105 6.87 -16.93 3.08
CA PHE A 105 8.17 -16.39 2.74
C PHE A 105 8.53 -15.24 3.64
N SER A 106 9.82 -15.11 3.95
CA SER A 106 10.35 -13.88 4.52
C SER A 106 10.43 -12.83 3.42
N PHE A 107 9.95 -11.63 3.71
CA PHE A 107 9.99 -10.52 2.75
C PHE A 107 10.20 -9.18 3.46
N ARG A 108 10.63 -8.23 2.67
CA ARG A 108 10.72 -6.83 3.03
C ARG A 108 10.22 -6.02 1.84
N LEU A 109 9.00 -5.53 1.93
CA LEU A 109 8.37 -4.69 0.93
C LEU A 109 8.58 -3.23 1.31
N ARG A 110 9.22 -2.46 0.45
CA ARG A 110 9.38 -1.02 0.61
C ARG A 110 8.58 -0.28 -0.44
N GLN A 111 7.84 0.71 0.03
CA GLN A 111 7.13 1.67 -0.80
C GLN A 111 7.83 3.00 -0.63
N GLU A 112 8.34 3.55 -1.73
CA GLU A 112 9.07 4.80 -1.75
C GLU A 112 8.33 5.85 -2.57
N TYR A 113 8.17 7.02 -1.99
CA TYR A 113 7.57 8.19 -2.62
C TYR A 113 8.59 9.33 -2.67
N ARG A 114 8.77 9.91 -3.87
CA ARG A 114 9.66 11.04 -4.12
C ARG A 114 8.99 12.06 -5.04
#